data_ac20985c080d002aff854ce8d5b826ef
#
_entry.id   ac20985c080d002aff854ce8d5b826ef
#
_cell.length_a   1.000
_cell.length_b   1.000
_cell.length_c   1.000
_cell.angle_alpha   90.00
_cell.angle_beta   90.00
_cell.angle_gamma   90.00
#
_symmetry.space_group_name_H-M   'P 1'
#
loop_
_entity.id
_entity.type
_entity.pdbx_description
1 polymer ?
#
loop_
_entity_poly.entity_id
_entity_poly.type
_entity_poly.pdbx_seq_one_letter_code
_entity_poly.pdbx_strand_id
1 'polypeptide(L)'
;MSTAAPFEPSRSDRRAVWLLVGLSLVFAIVPDNFSLGTVGIDANHTIMQGSGLRQIQYGSLFLWAAFLAWRHLSVTLSTLRAANPFLLLVVAYCLMTALWSPYPDITIKRSIIMIGLVLIGVAVAPPVGAPRQFLRAVMISYTAIMVVSFFVALLAPSVGVDTQLGNAWRGITWQKNMLGSISGFAAMLWLREFLIRPRKSVAAALLFSLFMLVMAKSATAILVTGLGTGVYLLTRHRLMGGRHAGVMVLLSALLGCLYALLFFYVAAGRMPNVSDVVGPVTALFNKSSDLTGRGIIWDLVEVAIDQHRVWGIGYSAFWVGEGGPAQYIANRIGWMPGHAHNGFLDILVDMGEVGMGLFLACLVWHAGSLMRLFRIDREDAAMHLGICVTILISNFSESQILRDTSFQNIMFIYSSLAISGRLVQARRARLS
;
A
#
# COMPACT_ATOMS: atom_id res chain seq x y z
N MET A 1 -1.08 -42.03 12.20
CA MET A 1 -1.04 -40.57 11.95
C MET A 1 -2.25 -40.23 11.10
N SER A 2 -3.24 -39.55 11.68
CA SER A 2 -4.45 -39.15 10.95
C SER A 2 -4.10 -38.15 9.86
N THR A 3 -4.28 -38.51 8.61
CA THR A 3 -4.17 -37.61 7.46
C THR A 3 -5.33 -36.62 7.56
N ALA A 4 -5.05 -35.45 8.14
CA ALA A 4 -6.04 -34.39 8.19
C ALA A 4 -6.43 -34.02 6.76
N ALA A 5 -7.72 -34.18 6.43
CA ALA A 5 -8.27 -33.80 5.14
C ALA A 5 -7.89 -32.35 4.78
N PRO A 6 -7.67 -32.02 3.50
CA PRO A 6 -7.37 -30.68 3.10
C PRO A 6 -8.49 -29.72 3.57
N PHE A 7 -8.11 -28.66 4.25
CA PHE A 7 -9.06 -27.68 4.77
C PHE A 7 -9.78 -26.98 3.60
N GLU A 8 -11.07 -27.22 3.46
CA GLU A 8 -11.91 -26.49 2.51
C GLU A 8 -12.66 -25.36 3.24
N PRO A 9 -12.45 -24.08 2.83
CA PRO A 9 -13.14 -22.97 3.46
C PRO A 9 -14.65 -23.04 3.22
N SER A 10 -15.42 -22.86 4.29
CA SER A 10 -16.89 -22.81 4.21
C SER A 10 -17.37 -21.60 3.40
N ARG A 11 -18.65 -21.60 3.02
CA ARG A 11 -19.27 -20.43 2.37
C ARG A 11 -19.25 -19.19 3.27
N SER A 12 -19.41 -19.38 4.58
CA SER A 12 -19.32 -18.29 5.57
C SER A 12 -17.91 -17.72 5.68
N ASP A 13 -16.87 -18.56 5.66
CA ASP A 13 -15.47 -18.10 5.71
C ASP A 13 -15.11 -17.28 4.46
N ARG A 14 -15.56 -17.74 3.28
CA ARG A 14 -15.37 -16.98 2.04
C ARG A 14 -16.03 -15.60 2.09
N ARG A 15 -17.26 -15.50 2.62
CA ARG A 15 -17.95 -14.21 2.79
C ARG A 15 -17.22 -13.33 3.80
N ALA A 16 -16.73 -13.89 4.92
CA ALA A 16 -15.95 -13.16 5.92
C ALA A 16 -14.67 -12.56 5.31
N VAL A 17 -13.91 -13.32 4.51
CA VAL A 17 -12.73 -12.80 3.80
C VAL A 17 -13.09 -11.62 2.90
N TRP A 18 -14.17 -11.72 2.12
CA TRP A 18 -14.63 -10.64 1.24
C TRP A 18 -14.96 -9.37 2.01
N LEU A 19 -15.71 -9.50 3.10
CA LEU A 19 -16.14 -8.37 3.90
C LEU A 19 -14.97 -7.75 4.68
N LEU A 20 -14.10 -8.55 5.30
CA LEU A 20 -12.94 -8.03 6.03
C LEU A 20 -11.98 -7.28 5.10
N VAL A 21 -11.65 -7.84 3.94
CA VAL A 21 -10.78 -7.18 2.96
C VAL A 21 -11.49 -5.95 2.37
N GLY A 22 -12.74 -6.08 1.95
CA GLY A 22 -13.48 -4.99 1.32
C GLY A 22 -13.68 -3.80 2.26
N LEU A 23 -14.16 -4.04 3.48
CA LEU A 23 -14.41 -2.98 4.45
C LEU A 23 -13.12 -2.31 4.92
N SER A 24 -12.03 -3.08 5.14
CA SER A 24 -10.73 -2.47 5.50
C SER A 24 -10.22 -1.52 4.43
N LEU A 25 -10.41 -1.85 3.13
CA LEU A 25 -10.05 -0.97 2.03
C LEU A 25 -10.99 0.23 1.91
N VAL A 26 -12.31 0.03 2.06
CA VAL A 26 -13.27 1.13 2.03
C VAL A 26 -12.99 2.15 3.14
N PHE A 27 -12.74 1.68 4.36
CA PHE A 27 -12.44 2.56 5.50
C PHE A 27 -11.11 3.29 5.35
N ALA A 28 -10.13 2.73 4.63
CA ALA A 28 -8.88 3.39 4.31
C ALA A 28 -9.01 4.46 3.21
N ILE A 29 -9.93 4.25 2.28
CA ILE A 29 -10.04 5.04 1.04
C ILE A 29 -11.03 6.18 1.18
N VAL A 30 -12.18 5.93 1.81
CA VAL A 30 -13.26 6.91 1.96
C VAL A 30 -13.01 7.75 3.21
N PRO A 31 -13.02 9.10 3.10
CA PRO A 31 -12.91 9.99 4.25
C PRO A 31 -14.06 9.80 5.25
N ASP A 32 -13.79 9.89 6.54
CA ASP A 32 -14.80 9.73 7.59
C ASP A 32 -15.89 10.82 7.55
N ASN A 33 -15.50 12.02 7.12
CA ASN A 33 -16.36 13.18 6.97
C ASN A 33 -16.84 13.38 5.53
N PHE A 34 -16.77 12.32 4.69
CA PHE A 34 -17.28 12.40 3.33
C PHE A 34 -18.77 12.75 3.33
N SER A 35 -19.10 13.84 2.65
CA SER A 35 -20.48 14.28 2.46
C SER A 35 -20.66 14.83 1.05
N LEU A 36 -21.83 14.67 0.47
CA LEU A 36 -22.17 15.20 -0.86
C LEU A 36 -22.43 16.72 -0.83
N GLY A 37 -22.51 17.33 0.35
CA GLY A 37 -22.84 18.76 0.51
C GLY A 37 -21.68 19.67 0.94
N THR A 38 -20.50 19.12 1.27
CA THR A 38 -19.37 19.92 1.77
C THR A 38 -18.15 19.86 0.85
N VAL A 39 -17.67 21.04 0.46
CA VAL A 39 -16.49 21.27 -0.40
C VAL A 39 -15.24 21.51 0.46
N GLY A 40 -15.15 21.11 1.66
CA GLY A 40 -13.97 21.32 2.50
C GLY A 40 -13.76 20.14 3.42
N ILE A 41 -12.77 19.33 3.13
CA ILE A 41 -12.26 18.35 4.10
C ILE A 41 -11.30 19.14 4.97
N ASP A 42 -11.70 19.48 6.18
CA ASP A 42 -10.81 20.06 7.18
C ASP A 42 -9.86 18.97 7.68
N ALA A 43 -8.78 18.76 6.92
CA ALA A 43 -7.81 17.71 7.16
C ALA A 43 -7.09 17.90 8.52
N ASN A 44 -6.98 19.15 8.99
CA ASN A 44 -6.21 19.50 10.17
C ASN A 44 -6.83 19.02 11.48
N HIS A 45 -8.17 19.01 11.60
CA HIS A 45 -8.84 18.55 12.81
C HIS A 45 -8.77 17.03 13.02
N THR A 46 -8.67 16.27 11.93
CA THR A 46 -8.72 14.78 11.97
C THR A 46 -7.37 14.17 12.36
N ILE A 47 -6.25 14.88 12.18
CA ILE A 47 -4.90 14.34 12.35
C ILE A 47 -4.58 14.13 13.84
N MET A 48 -4.87 15.10 14.69
CA MET A 48 -4.54 15.02 16.12
C MET A 48 -5.53 14.18 16.94
N GLN A 49 -6.84 14.36 16.71
CA GLN A 49 -7.84 13.75 17.60
C GLN A 49 -8.22 12.33 17.23
N GLY A 50 -8.00 11.93 15.98
CA GLY A 50 -8.51 10.68 15.43
C GLY A 50 -10.05 10.68 15.37
N SER A 51 -10.62 9.97 14.43
CA SER A 51 -12.08 9.84 14.34
C SER A 51 -12.59 8.72 15.24
N GLY A 52 -13.52 9.03 16.12
CA GLY A 52 -14.24 8.01 16.93
C GLY A 52 -14.94 6.99 16.02
N LEU A 53 -15.43 7.43 14.86
CA LEU A 53 -16.01 6.55 13.85
C LEU A 53 -14.98 5.53 13.35
N ARG A 54 -13.75 5.93 13.03
CA ARG A 54 -12.68 5.01 12.61
C ARG A 54 -12.31 4.01 13.69
N GLN A 55 -12.28 4.45 14.95
CA GLN A 55 -12.01 3.53 16.07
C GLN A 55 -13.06 2.42 16.14
N ILE A 56 -14.35 2.75 15.99
CA ILE A 56 -15.45 1.79 15.94
C ILE A 56 -15.32 0.90 14.69
N GLN A 57 -15.07 1.47 13.53
CA GLN A 57 -14.94 0.75 12.24
C GLN A 57 -13.80 -0.28 12.31
N TYR A 58 -12.58 0.15 12.62
CA TYR A 58 -11.44 -0.77 12.71
C TYR A 58 -11.55 -1.72 13.90
N GLY A 59 -12.02 -1.24 15.06
CA GLY A 59 -12.25 -2.08 16.24
C GLY A 59 -13.20 -3.25 15.94
N SER A 60 -14.31 -2.98 15.25
CA SER A 60 -15.26 -4.03 14.83
C SER A 60 -14.63 -5.05 13.87
N LEU A 61 -13.81 -4.57 12.91
CA LEU A 61 -13.08 -5.46 12.00
C LEU A 61 -12.05 -6.32 12.75
N PHE A 62 -11.34 -5.74 13.72
CA PHE A 62 -10.35 -6.48 14.52
C PHE A 62 -10.99 -7.55 15.38
N LEU A 63 -12.13 -7.25 16.01
CA LEU A 63 -12.90 -8.25 16.77
C LEU A 63 -13.38 -9.39 15.87
N TRP A 64 -13.88 -9.06 14.70
CA TRP A 64 -14.30 -10.07 13.73
C TRP A 64 -13.13 -10.90 13.21
N ALA A 65 -12.01 -10.27 12.88
CA ALA A 65 -10.79 -10.97 12.46
C ALA A 65 -10.24 -11.87 13.59
N ALA A 66 -10.27 -11.41 14.85
CA ALA A 66 -9.89 -12.20 16.01
C ALA A 66 -10.79 -13.44 16.19
N PHE A 67 -12.10 -13.28 16.04
CA PHE A 67 -13.04 -14.39 16.06
C PHE A 67 -12.77 -15.42 14.96
N LEU A 68 -12.53 -14.95 13.70
CA LEU A 68 -12.21 -15.83 12.59
C LEU A 68 -10.87 -16.54 12.79
N ALA A 69 -9.86 -15.83 13.27
CA ALA A 69 -8.54 -16.36 13.59
C ALA A 69 -8.62 -17.43 14.71
N TRP A 70 -9.42 -17.18 15.75
CA TRP A 70 -9.66 -18.13 16.84
C TRP A 70 -10.40 -19.38 16.37
N ARG A 71 -11.44 -19.22 15.55
CA ARG A 71 -12.17 -20.34 14.94
C ARG A 71 -11.27 -21.28 14.12
N HIS A 72 -10.23 -20.73 13.51
CA HIS A 72 -9.27 -21.47 12.69
C HIS A 72 -7.85 -21.44 13.28
N LEU A 73 -7.72 -21.55 14.61
CA LEU A 73 -6.50 -21.28 15.36
C LEU A 73 -5.27 -22.05 14.85
N SER A 74 -5.40 -23.33 14.53
CA SER A 74 -4.28 -24.14 14.03
C SER A 74 -3.73 -23.65 12.68
N VAL A 75 -4.63 -23.17 11.80
CA VAL A 75 -4.29 -22.61 10.51
C VAL A 75 -3.69 -21.22 10.69
N THR A 76 -4.29 -20.41 11.52
CA THR A 76 -3.83 -19.07 11.90
C THR A 76 -2.41 -19.11 12.46
N LEU A 77 -2.15 -19.97 13.45
CA LEU A 77 -0.82 -20.12 14.03
C LEU A 77 0.22 -20.62 13.01
N SER A 78 -0.16 -21.55 12.12
CA SER A 78 0.75 -22.00 11.08
C SER A 78 1.09 -20.92 10.06
N THR A 79 0.11 -20.05 9.73
CA THR A 79 0.31 -18.90 8.85
C THR A 79 1.19 -17.85 9.53
N LEU A 80 0.95 -17.57 10.81
CA LEU A 80 1.72 -16.61 11.60
C LEU A 80 3.19 -17.05 11.75
N ARG A 81 3.44 -18.34 12.01
CA ARG A 81 4.80 -18.91 12.07
C ARG A 81 5.55 -18.84 10.73
N ALA A 82 4.82 -18.85 9.63
CA ALA A 82 5.37 -18.71 8.28
C ALA A 82 5.40 -17.26 7.79
N ALA A 83 4.80 -16.34 8.55
CA ALA A 83 4.76 -14.93 8.22
C ALA A 83 6.17 -14.33 8.16
N ASN A 84 6.29 -13.21 7.49
CA ASN A 84 7.52 -12.44 7.45
C ASN A 84 7.88 -11.95 8.87
N PRO A 85 8.95 -12.45 9.50
CA PRO A 85 9.29 -12.09 10.88
C PRO A 85 9.66 -10.61 11.01
N PHE A 86 10.26 -10.02 9.99
CA PHE A 86 10.62 -8.61 9.98
C PHE A 86 9.39 -7.70 9.85
N LEU A 87 8.31 -8.13 9.17
CA LEU A 87 7.04 -7.42 9.21
C LEU A 87 6.49 -7.37 10.65
N LEU A 88 6.54 -8.48 11.37
CA LEU A 88 6.09 -8.53 12.76
C LEU A 88 6.99 -7.67 13.66
N LEU A 89 8.31 -7.70 13.44
CA LEU A 89 9.26 -6.86 14.18
C LEU A 89 9.06 -5.36 13.90
N VAL A 90 8.81 -4.96 12.64
CA VAL A 90 8.49 -3.56 12.30
C VAL A 90 7.23 -3.11 13.05
N VAL A 91 6.18 -3.93 13.05
CA VAL A 91 4.91 -3.59 13.73
C VAL A 91 5.12 -3.53 15.26
N ALA A 92 5.90 -4.44 15.82
CA ALA A 92 6.28 -4.39 17.23
C ALA A 92 7.12 -3.15 17.56
N TYR A 93 8.05 -2.79 16.67
CA TYR A 93 8.88 -1.58 16.81
C TYR A 93 8.03 -0.31 16.74
N CYS A 94 7.01 -0.22 15.86
CA CYS A 94 6.07 0.89 15.86
C CYS A 94 5.46 1.12 17.26
N LEU A 95 5.02 0.06 17.93
CA LEU A 95 4.47 0.17 19.28
C LEU A 95 5.56 0.55 20.32
N MET A 96 6.75 -0.04 20.19
CA MET A 96 7.86 0.24 21.11
C MET A 96 8.29 1.72 21.06
N THR A 97 8.18 2.38 19.90
CA THR A 97 8.52 3.81 19.77
C THR A 97 7.65 4.72 20.65
N ALA A 98 6.52 4.23 21.18
CA ALA A 98 5.71 4.98 22.15
C ALA A 98 6.46 5.31 23.45
N LEU A 99 7.55 4.59 23.77
CA LEU A 99 8.35 4.81 24.97
C LEU A 99 9.13 6.14 24.93
N TRP A 100 9.42 6.66 23.75
CA TRP A 100 10.13 7.95 23.59
C TRP A 100 9.39 8.95 22.71
N SER A 101 8.24 8.57 22.18
CA SER A 101 7.40 9.45 21.37
C SER A 101 6.93 10.67 22.18
N PRO A 102 6.98 11.89 21.64
CA PRO A 102 6.36 13.07 22.26
C PRO A 102 4.83 12.98 22.30
N TYR A 103 4.23 12.06 21.51
CA TYR A 103 2.79 11.81 21.45
C TYR A 103 2.47 10.32 21.61
N PRO A 104 2.72 9.72 22.80
CA PRO A 104 2.60 8.28 23.00
C PRO A 104 1.19 7.76 22.70
N ASP A 105 0.14 8.53 23.02
CA ASP A 105 -1.25 8.15 22.77
C ASP A 105 -1.54 7.99 21.25
N ILE A 106 -0.99 8.88 20.41
CA ILE A 106 -1.14 8.79 18.95
C ILE A 106 -0.36 7.59 18.44
N THR A 107 0.89 7.42 18.88
CA THR A 107 1.75 6.31 18.51
C THR A 107 1.11 4.97 18.86
N ILE A 108 0.57 4.80 20.07
CA ILE A 108 -0.09 3.58 20.50
C ILE A 108 -1.34 3.31 19.66
N LYS A 109 -2.23 4.31 19.47
CA LYS A 109 -3.46 4.15 18.69
C LYS A 109 -3.16 3.68 17.26
N ARG A 110 -2.18 4.31 16.59
CA ARG A 110 -1.80 3.97 15.21
C ARG A 110 -1.07 2.62 15.13
N SER A 111 -0.26 2.28 16.13
CA SER A 111 0.36 0.96 16.23
C SER A 111 -0.66 -0.16 16.43
N ILE A 112 -1.74 0.08 17.20
CA ILE A 112 -2.86 -0.87 17.36
C ILE A 112 -3.53 -1.12 16.00
N ILE A 113 -3.70 -0.07 15.17
CA ILE A 113 -4.23 -0.26 13.81
C ILE A 113 -3.31 -1.18 13.00
N MET A 114 -1.99 -0.95 13.04
CA MET A 114 -1.01 -1.81 12.35
C MET A 114 -1.09 -3.27 12.81
N ILE A 115 -1.17 -3.51 14.11
CA ILE A 115 -1.36 -4.86 14.69
C ILE A 115 -2.68 -5.47 14.20
N GLY A 116 -3.76 -4.70 14.19
CA GLY A 116 -5.07 -5.12 13.72
C GLY A 116 -5.07 -5.46 12.22
N LEU A 117 -4.35 -4.72 11.39
CA LEU A 117 -4.19 -5.04 9.96
C LEU A 117 -3.44 -6.36 9.76
N VAL A 118 -2.40 -6.63 10.56
CA VAL A 118 -1.72 -7.94 10.54
C VAL A 118 -2.69 -9.04 10.96
N LEU A 119 -3.50 -8.82 12.00
CA LEU A 119 -4.52 -9.78 12.45
C LEU A 119 -5.55 -10.07 11.34
N ILE A 120 -6.08 -9.05 10.67
CA ILE A 120 -6.96 -9.26 9.51
C ILE A 120 -6.22 -10.04 8.43
N GLY A 121 -5.00 -9.63 8.07
CA GLY A 121 -4.22 -10.30 7.03
C GLY A 121 -3.99 -11.79 7.30
N VAL A 122 -3.72 -12.17 8.55
CA VAL A 122 -3.59 -13.58 8.96
C VAL A 122 -4.93 -14.30 8.92
N ALA A 123 -6.02 -13.65 9.36
CA ALA A 123 -7.36 -14.22 9.37
C ALA A 123 -7.92 -14.48 7.95
N VAL A 124 -7.52 -13.65 6.96
CA VAL A 124 -7.97 -13.79 5.55
C VAL A 124 -6.99 -14.55 4.66
N ALA A 125 -5.80 -14.88 5.17
CA ALA A 125 -4.78 -15.59 4.40
C ALA A 125 -5.23 -17.02 4.05
N PRO A 126 -4.75 -17.57 2.92
CA PRO A 126 -4.91 -19.01 2.68
C PRO A 126 -4.24 -19.82 3.81
N PRO A 127 -4.83 -20.94 4.26
CA PRO A 127 -5.92 -21.69 3.69
C PRO A 127 -7.32 -21.32 4.21
N VAL A 128 -7.51 -20.29 5.04
CA VAL A 128 -8.86 -19.87 5.47
C VAL A 128 -9.68 -19.38 4.28
N GLY A 129 -9.04 -18.68 3.33
CA GLY A 129 -9.61 -18.31 2.04
C GLY A 129 -9.15 -19.23 0.89
N ALA A 130 -9.91 -19.29 -0.21
CA ALA A 130 -9.41 -19.90 -1.44
C ALA A 130 -8.21 -19.10 -1.99
N PRO A 131 -7.23 -19.72 -2.64
CA PRO A 131 -5.96 -19.10 -3.02
C PRO A 131 -6.06 -17.75 -3.73
N ARG A 132 -7.07 -17.54 -4.56
CA ARG A 132 -7.27 -16.29 -5.33
C ARG A 132 -8.33 -15.37 -4.74
N GLN A 133 -8.89 -15.71 -3.58
CA GLN A 133 -10.03 -15.02 -3.01
C GLN A 133 -9.67 -13.62 -2.53
N PHE A 134 -8.48 -13.45 -1.95
CA PHE A 134 -7.96 -12.15 -1.54
C PHE A 134 -7.91 -11.17 -2.72
N LEU A 135 -7.21 -11.52 -3.81
CA LEU A 135 -7.08 -10.64 -4.98
C LEU A 135 -8.43 -10.32 -5.63
N ARG A 136 -9.38 -11.28 -5.62
CA ARG A 136 -10.75 -11.03 -6.10
C ARG A 136 -11.50 -10.06 -5.20
N ALA A 137 -11.38 -10.20 -3.87
CA ALA A 137 -12.00 -9.29 -2.94
C ALA A 137 -11.49 -7.86 -3.15
N VAL A 138 -10.17 -7.67 -3.28
CA VAL A 138 -9.56 -6.38 -3.61
C VAL A 138 -10.09 -5.83 -4.94
N MET A 139 -10.07 -6.63 -6.00
CA MET A 139 -10.51 -6.25 -7.34
C MET A 139 -11.94 -5.73 -7.35
N ILE A 140 -12.85 -6.44 -6.70
CA ILE A 140 -14.27 -6.05 -6.64
C ILE A 140 -14.47 -4.82 -5.75
N SER A 141 -13.77 -4.73 -4.61
CA SER A 141 -13.84 -3.55 -3.73
C SER A 141 -13.38 -2.29 -4.44
N TYR A 142 -12.26 -2.34 -5.16
CA TYR A 142 -11.80 -1.20 -5.95
C TYR A 142 -12.77 -0.85 -7.07
N THR A 143 -13.35 -1.85 -7.74
CA THR A 143 -14.37 -1.60 -8.78
C THR A 143 -15.59 -0.92 -8.19
N ALA A 144 -16.09 -1.37 -7.04
CA ALA A 144 -17.22 -0.74 -6.36
C ALA A 144 -16.92 0.72 -5.98
N ILE A 145 -15.74 0.99 -5.42
CA ILE A 145 -15.31 2.35 -5.11
C ILE A 145 -15.24 3.22 -6.37
N MET A 146 -14.69 2.69 -7.46
CA MET A 146 -14.61 3.41 -8.73
C MET A 146 -16.00 3.69 -9.33
N VAL A 147 -16.92 2.74 -9.25
CA VAL A 147 -18.31 2.93 -9.73
C VAL A 147 -19.01 4.03 -8.95
N VAL A 148 -18.92 4.02 -7.62
CA VAL A 148 -19.47 5.10 -6.79
C VAL A 148 -18.78 6.42 -7.10
N SER A 149 -17.46 6.44 -7.23
CA SER A 149 -16.67 7.64 -7.59
C SER A 149 -17.06 8.21 -8.95
N PHE A 150 -17.34 7.34 -9.92
CA PHE A 150 -17.82 7.75 -11.24
C PHE A 150 -19.17 8.50 -11.15
N PHE A 151 -20.13 7.93 -10.43
CA PHE A 151 -21.43 8.60 -10.26
C PHE A 151 -21.31 9.90 -9.46
N VAL A 152 -20.47 9.96 -8.42
CA VAL A 152 -20.23 11.19 -7.65
C VAL A 152 -19.57 12.26 -8.53
N ALA A 153 -18.61 11.90 -9.39
CA ALA A 153 -17.99 12.86 -10.31
C ALA A 153 -18.98 13.42 -11.35
N LEU A 154 -19.98 12.63 -11.77
CA LEU A 154 -21.00 13.06 -12.73
C LEU A 154 -22.16 13.83 -12.09
N LEU A 155 -22.66 13.35 -10.95
CA LEU A 155 -23.89 13.86 -10.33
C LEU A 155 -23.62 14.97 -9.30
N ALA A 156 -22.44 14.97 -8.70
CA ALA A 156 -21.98 15.97 -7.72
C ALA A 156 -20.55 16.43 -8.05
N PRO A 157 -20.33 17.10 -9.20
CA PRO A 157 -18.98 17.46 -9.64
C PRO A 157 -18.26 18.41 -8.68
N SER A 158 -18.96 19.23 -7.90
CA SER A 158 -18.38 20.05 -6.84
C SER A 158 -17.65 19.23 -5.77
N VAL A 159 -18.05 17.97 -5.57
CA VAL A 159 -17.43 17.03 -4.61
C VAL A 159 -16.48 16.08 -5.33
N GLY A 160 -16.89 15.51 -6.46
CA GLY A 160 -16.17 14.45 -7.16
C GLY A 160 -15.06 14.90 -8.10
N VAL A 161 -14.99 16.21 -8.43
CA VAL A 161 -14.03 16.77 -9.39
C VAL A 161 -13.26 17.91 -8.74
N ASP A 162 -11.95 17.89 -8.87
CA ASP A 162 -11.05 18.93 -8.39
C ASP A 162 -10.81 19.94 -9.53
N THR A 163 -11.54 21.06 -9.48
CA THR A 163 -11.47 22.11 -10.50
C THR A 163 -10.14 22.87 -10.45
N GLN A 164 -9.53 23.00 -9.28
CA GLN A 164 -8.24 23.68 -9.11
C GLN A 164 -7.08 22.87 -9.70
N LEU A 165 -7.24 21.55 -9.79
CA LEU A 165 -6.26 20.64 -10.35
C LEU A 165 -6.62 20.20 -11.79
N GLY A 166 -7.19 21.12 -12.58
CA GLY A 166 -7.48 20.90 -14.00
C GLY A 166 -8.64 19.93 -14.25
N ASN A 167 -9.69 19.98 -13.44
CA ASN A 167 -10.85 19.09 -13.51
C ASN A 167 -10.46 17.60 -13.37
N ALA A 168 -9.53 17.31 -12.47
CA ALA A 168 -9.17 15.93 -12.17
C ALA A 168 -10.24 15.26 -11.30
N TRP A 169 -10.61 14.02 -11.61
CA TRP A 169 -11.58 13.30 -10.82
C TRP A 169 -10.94 12.76 -9.55
N ARG A 170 -11.62 12.92 -8.42
CA ARG A 170 -11.28 12.30 -7.13
C ARG A 170 -12.39 11.38 -6.61
N GLY A 171 -13.63 11.56 -7.08
CA GLY A 171 -14.78 10.78 -6.66
C GLY A 171 -15.02 10.86 -5.15
N ILE A 172 -15.16 9.72 -4.49
CA ILE A 172 -15.32 9.60 -3.04
C ILE A 172 -13.99 9.47 -2.28
N THR A 173 -12.84 9.58 -2.98
CA THR A 173 -11.54 9.46 -2.35
C THR A 173 -11.01 10.82 -1.85
N TRP A 174 -9.99 10.80 -0.99
CA TRP A 174 -9.37 12.00 -0.45
C TRP A 174 -8.87 12.95 -1.54
N GLN A 175 -8.25 12.40 -2.59
CA GLN A 175 -7.59 13.18 -3.64
C GLN A 175 -7.47 12.37 -4.93
N LYS A 176 -7.23 13.07 -6.03
CA LYS A 176 -7.09 12.49 -7.38
C LYS A 176 -6.02 11.39 -7.47
N ASN A 177 -4.88 11.54 -6.77
CA ASN A 177 -3.81 10.56 -6.80
C ASN A 177 -4.25 9.21 -6.19
N MET A 178 -5.10 9.24 -5.17
CA MET A 178 -5.68 8.05 -4.57
C MET A 178 -6.63 7.35 -5.54
N LEU A 179 -7.54 8.09 -6.19
CA LEU A 179 -8.42 7.50 -7.22
C LEU A 179 -7.60 6.90 -8.36
N GLY A 180 -6.57 7.61 -8.83
CA GLY A 180 -5.65 7.12 -9.85
C GLY A 180 -4.96 5.82 -9.44
N SER A 181 -4.43 5.75 -8.22
CA SER A 181 -3.76 4.55 -7.71
C SER A 181 -4.70 3.36 -7.60
N ILE A 182 -5.92 3.56 -7.06
CA ILE A 182 -6.94 2.50 -6.96
C ILE A 182 -7.31 1.97 -8.36
N SER A 183 -7.50 2.90 -9.31
CA SER A 183 -7.83 2.57 -10.69
C SER A 183 -6.69 1.79 -11.37
N GLY A 184 -5.44 2.15 -11.09
CA GLY A 184 -4.26 1.44 -11.55
C GLY A 184 -4.15 0.01 -11.01
N PHE A 185 -4.34 -0.17 -9.70
CA PHE A 185 -4.38 -1.51 -9.10
C PHE A 185 -5.54 -2.35 -9.65
N ALA A 186 -6.73 -1.75 -9.82
CA ALA A 186 -7.87 -2.43 -10.43
C ALA A 186 -7.58 -2.83 -11.88
N ALA A 187 -6.98 -1.94 -12.68
CA ALA A 187 -6.60 -2.24 -14.06
C ALA A 187 -5.62 -3.42 -14.14
N MET A 188 -4.59 -3.46 -13.27
CA MET A 188 -3.63 -4.55 -13.21
C MET A 188 -4.31 -5.89 -12.83
N LEU A 189 -5.24 -5.88 -11.86
CA LEU A 189 -5.98 -7.07 -11.43
C LEU A 189 -6.97 -7.56 -12.50
N TRP A 190 -7.70 -6.64 -13.17
CA TRP A 190 -8.58 -6.97 -14.27
C TRP A 190 -7.85 -7.45 -15.52
N LEU A 191 -6.67 -6.88 -15.81
CA LEU A 191 -5.78 -7.39 -16.85
C LEU A 191 -5.37 -8.84 -16.59
N ARG A 192 -4.97 -9.14 -15.34
CA ARG A 192 -4.68 -10.52 -14.94
C ARG A 192 -5.85 -11.46 -15.18
N GLU A 193 -7.06 -11.08 -14.75
CA GLU A 193 -8.26 -11.92 -14.94
C GLU A 193 -8.60 -12.07 -16.44
N PHE A 194 -8.42 -11.01 -17.24
CA PHE A 194 -8.62 -11.05 -18.68
C PHE A 194 -7.64 -12.01 -19.38
N LEU A 195 -6.38 -11.98 -18.99
CA LEU A 195 -5.36 -12.86 -19.56
C LEU A 195 -5.54 -14.34 -19.17
N ILE A 196 -6.20 -14.62 -18.02
CA ILE A 196 -6.50 -15.98 -17.58
C ILE A 196 -7.83 -16.47 -18.20
N ARG A 197 -8.83 -15.60 -18.26
CA ARG A 197 -10.20 -15.92 -18.71
C ARG A 197 -10.80 -14.75 -19.48
N PRO A 198 -10.52 -14.62 -20.78
CA PRO A 198 -11.05 -13.53 -21.59
C PRO A 198 -12.57 -13.61 -21.68
N ARG A 199 -13.25 -12.58 -21.13
CA ARG A 199 -14.71 -12.42 -21.18
C ARG A 199 -15.02 -10.95 -21.44
N LYS A 200 -16.14 -10.66 -22.12
CA LYS A 200 -16.56 -9.28 -22.42
C LYS A 200 -16.74 -8.43 -21.16
N SER A 201 -17.29 -9.01 -20.09
CA SER A 201 -17.45 -8.31 -18.80
C SER A 201 -16.12 -7.97 -18.13
N VAL A 202 -15.12 -8.86 -18.24
CA VAL A 202 -13.76 -8.62 -17.72
C VAL A 202 -13.06 -7.54 -18.53
N ALA A 203 -13.19 -7.57 -19.86
CA ALA A 203 -12.68 -6.52 -20.73
C ALA A 203 -13.32 -5.15 -20.43
N ALA A 204 -14.63 -5.12 -20.22
CA ALA A 204 -15.35 -3.89 -19.85
C ALA A 204 -14.86 -3.32 -18.51
N ALA A 205 -14.63 -4.17 -17.50
CA ALA A 205 -14.10 -3.75 -16.20
C ALA A 205 -12.65 -3.24 -16.30
N LEU A 206 -11.82 -3.86 -17.13
CA LEU A 206 -10.46 -3.38 -17.42
C LEU A 206 -10.50 -1.99 -18.09
N LEU A 207 -11.31 -1.83 -19.15
CA LEU A 207 -11.48 -0.57 -19.86
C LEU A 207 -12.02 0.53 -18.93
N PHE A 208 -12.99 0.19 -18.08
CA PHE A 208 -13.51 1.11 -17.06
C PHE A 208 -12.41 1.55 -16.05
N SER A 209 -11.57 0.61 -15.61
CA SER A 209 -10.47 0.93 -14.71
C SER A 209 -9.43 1.85 -15.37
N LEU A 210 -9.10 1.62 -16.64
CA LEU A 210 -8.21 2.48 -17.42
C LEU A 210 -8.83 3.87 -17.65
N PHE A 211 -10.13 3.93 -17.94
CA PHE A 211 -10.85 5.18 -18.06
C PHE A 211 -10.78 6.00 -16.76
N MET A 212 -11.06 5.39 -15.60
CA MET A 212 -10.99 6.06 -14.31
C MET A 212 -9.56 6.52 -13.97
N LEU A 213 -8.54 5.73 -14.34
CA LEU A 213 -7.13 6.12 -14.20
C LEU A 213 -6.80 7.38 -14.99
N VAL A 214 -7.29 7.50 -16.22
CA VAL A 214 -7.09 8.68 -17.07
C VAL A 214 -7.85 9.89 -16.50
N MET A 215 -9.10 9.71 -16.07
CA MET A 215 -9.93 10.78 -15.50
C MET A 215 -9.37 11.34 -14.18
N ALA A 216 -8.64 10.54 -13.42
CA ALA A 216 -7.92 11.00 -12.23
C ALA A 216 -6.76 11.97 -12.56
N LYS A 217 -6.32 12.07 -13.82
CA LYS A 217 -5.24 12.98 -14.28
C LYS A 217 -4.00 12.94 -13.37
N SER A 218 -3.64 11.75 -12.89
CA SER A 218 -2.48 11.52 -12.04
C SER A 218 -1.35 10.89 -12.85
N ALA A 219 -0.38 11.70 -13.27
CA ALA A 219 0.79 11.21 -14.02
C ALA A 219 1.56 10.13 -13.25
N THR A 220 1.75 10.32 -11.95
CA THR A 220 2.39 9.34 -11.07
C THR A 220 1.64 8.01 -11.06
N ALA A 221 0.30 8.03 -10.91
CA ALA A 221 -0.48 6.80 -10.89
C ALA A 221 -0.38 6.04 -12.24
N ILE A 222 -0.40 6.76 -13.36
CA ILE A 222 -0.23 6.17 -14.70
C ILE A 222 1.15 5.52 -14.84
N LEU A 223 2.21 6.24 -14.48
CA LEU A 223 3.59 5.74 -14.56
C LEU A 223 3.78 4.49 -13.69
N VAL A 224 3.39 4.57 -12.42
CA VAL A 224 3.56 3.49 -11.46
C VAL A 224 2.74 2.25 -11.84
N THR A 225 1.51 2.46 -12.34
CA THR A 225 0.67 1.37 -12.88
C THR A 225 1.33 0.71 -14.09
N GLY A 226 1.88 1.50 -15.01
CA GLY A 226 2.61 1.00 -16.17
C GLY A 226 3.81 0.15 -15.78
N LEU A 227 4.64 0.63 -14.84
CA LEU A 227 5.82 -0.11 -14.35
C LEU A 227 5.43 -1.40 -13.62
N GLY A 228 4.47 -1.35 -12.69
CA GLY A 228 4.00 -2.54 -11.97
C GLY A 228 3.36 -3.57 -12.90
N THR A 229 2.57 -3.13 -13.87
CA THR A 229 1.99 -3.99 -14.92
C THR A 229 3.07 -4.59 -15.81
N GLY A 230 4.07 -3.79 -16.21
CA GLY A 230 5.22 -4.28 -16.97
C GLY A 230 5.97 -5.39 -16.24
N VAL A 231 6.27 -5.20 -14.96
CA VAL A 231 6.91 -6.22 -14.12
C VAL A 231 6.05 -7.48 -14.03
N TYR A 232 4.73 -7.34 -13.81
CA TYR A 232 3.81 -8.47 -13.80
C TYR A 232 3.85 -9.25 -15.13
N LEU A 233 3.73 -8.57 -16.27
CA LEU A 233 3.73 -9.20 -17.60
C LEU A 233 5.06 -9.90 -17.91
N LEU A 234 6.19 -9.26 -17.62
CA LEU A 234 7.53 -9.82 -17.85
C LEU A 234 7.78 -11.07 -17.00
N THR A 235 7.37 -11.05 -15.74
CA THR A 235 7.63 -12.15 -14.81
C THR A 235 6.62 -13.28 -14.91
N ARG A 236 5.41 -13.02 -15.39
CA ARG A 236 4.38 -14.00 -15.68
C ARG A 236 4.82 -14.98 -16.78
N HIS A 237 5.36 -14.46 -17.89
CA HIS A 237 5.81 -15.26 -19.00
C HIS A 237 7.22 -15.82 -18.75
N ARG A 238 7.48 -17.06 -19.23
CA ARG A 238 8.82 -17.66 -19.22
C ARG A 238 9.72 -17.06 -20.31
N LEU A 239 9.56 -15.79 -20.66
CA LEU A 239 10.34 -15.11 -21.71
C LEU A 239 11.85 -15.15 -21.44
N MET A 240 12.24 -15.31 -20.17
CA MET A 240 13.62 -15.61 -19.79
C MET A 240 13.65 -17.05 -19.28
N GLY A 241 14.01 -17.99 -20.15
CA GLY A 241 14.07 -19.42 -19.81
C GLY A 241 15.02 -19.69 -18.67
N GLY A 242 14.49 -20.22 -17.55
CA GLY A 242 15.30 -20.69 -16.44
C GLY A 242 14.64 -20.57 -15.07
N ARG A 243 15.11 -21.42 -14.17
CA ARG A 243 14.64 -21.57 -12.78
C ARG A 243 14.79 -20.28 -11.93
N HIS A 244 15.60 -19.33 -12.42
CA HIS A 244 16.00 -18.10 -11.72
C HIS A 244 15.61 -16.80 -12.46
N ALA A 245 14.84 -16.86 -13.56
CA ALA A 245 14.55 -15.69 -14.38
C ALA A 245 13.85 -14.56 -13.60
N GLY A 246 12.90 -14.88 -12.72
CA GLY A 246 12.24 -13.87 -11.86
C GLY A 246 13.20 -13.21 -10.86
N VAL A 247 14.17 -13.96 -10.35
CA VAL A 247 15.24 -13.45 -9.47
C VAL A 247 16.19 -12.56 -10.26
N MET A 248 16.57 -12.97 -11.47
CA MET A 248 17.45 -12.18 -12.32
C MET A 248 16.79 -10.88 -12.76
N VAL A 249 15.49 -10.89 -13.07
CA VAL A 249 14.73 -9.66 -13.40
C VAL A 249 14.65 -8.73 -12.18
N LEU A 250 14.33 -9.27 -10.99
CA LEU A 250 14.27 -8.48 -9.77
C LEU A 250 15.65 -7.92 -9.39
N LEU A 251 16.69 -8.75 -9.42
CA LEU A 251 18.07 -8.32 -9.16
C LEU A 251 18.55 -7.32 -10.22
N SER A 252 18.23 -7.54 -11.49
CA SER A 252 18.56 -6.61 -12.56
C SER A 252 17.84 -5.28 -12.42
N ALA A 253 16.56 -5.30 -12.02
CA ALA A 253 15.81 -4.08 -11.74
C ALA A 253 16.36 -3.34 -10.50
N LEU A 254 16.65 -4.05 -9.41
CA LEU A 254 17.28 -3.48 -8.21
C LEU A 254 18.68 -2.96 -8.49
N LEU A 255 19.51 -3.72 -9.20
CA LEU A 255 20.84 -3.29 -9.62
C LEU A 255 20.77 -2.13 -10.61
N GLY A 256 19.82 -2.14 -11.54
CA GLY A 256 19.57 -1.04 -12.46
C GLY A 256 19.16 0.24 -11.71
N CYS A 257 18.27 0.14 -10.74
CA CYS A 257 17.90 1.27 -9.88
C CYS A 257 19.10 1.75 -9.04
N LEU A 258 19.83 0.84 -8.43
CA LEU A 258 21.02 1.18 -7.63
C LEU A 258 22.11 1.81 -8.52
N TYR A 259 22.35 1.26 -9.71
CA TYR A 259 23.29 1.82 -10.66
C TYR A 259 22.87 3.21 -11.15
N ALA A 260 21.57 3.39 -11.45
CA ALA A 260 21.04 4.70 -11.86
C ALA A 260 21.18 5.74 -10.74
N LEU A 261 20.92 5.33 -9.47
CA LEU A 261 21.13 6.17 -8.29
C LEU A 261 22.60 6.54 -8.10
N LEU A 262 23.51 5.57 -8.20
CA LEU A 262 24.96 5.79 -8.09
C LEU A 262 25.50 6.63 -9.23
N PHE A 263 25.08 6.35 -10.46
CA PHE A 263 25.48 7.14 -11.65
C PHE A 263 25.04 8.58 -11.51
N PHE A 264 23.80 8.82 -11.07
CA PHE A 264 23.29 10.17 -10.85
C PHE A 264 24.06 10.88 -9.74
N TYR A 265 24.33 10.18 -8.61
CA TYR A 265 25.12 10.73 -7.51
C TYR A 265 26.53 11.16 -7.96
N VAL A 266 27.21 10.32 -8.73
CA VAL A 266 28.54 10.63 -9.26
C VAL A 266 28.49 11.77 -10.29
N ALA A 267 27.47 11.82 -11.14
CA ALA A 267 27.33 12.81 -12.19
C ALA A 267 26.86 14.20 -11.67
N ALA A 268 25.96 14.20 -10.70
CA ALA A 268 25.32 15.42 -10.17
C ALA A 268 25.91 15.90 -8.83
N GLY A 269 26.75 15.09 -8.16
CA GLY A 269 27.32 15.39 -6.85
C GLY A 269 26.29 15.40 -5.70
N ARG A 270 25.05 14.95 -5.99
CA ARG A 270 23.95 14.89 -5.03
C ARG A 270 23.07 13.67 -5.30
N MET A 271 22.29 13.25 -4.32
CA MET A 271 21.25 12.22 -4.59
C MET A 271 20.22 12.73 -5.60
N PRO A 272 19.70 11.83 -6.48
CA PRO A 272 18.67 12.21 -7.43
C PRO A 272 17.44 12.70 -6.69
N ASN A 273 16.97 13.86 -7.09
CA ASN A 273 15.67 14.38 -6.72
C ASN A 273 14.60 13.75 -7.61
N VAL A 274 13.38 13.62 -7.13
CA VAL A 274 12.26 13.09 -7.96
C VAL A 274 12.08 13.92 -9.23
N SER A 275 12.38 15.22 -9.19
CA SER A 275 12.39 16.09 -10.38
C SER A 275 13.35 15.60 -11.48
N ASP A 276 14.46 14.98 -11.14
CA ASP A 276 15.44 14.49 -12.13
C ASP A 276 14.94 13.26 -12.89
N VAL A 277 14.11 12.43 -12.24
CA VAL A 277 13.52 11.23 -12.84
C VAL A 277 12.18 11.54 -13.51
N VAL A 278 11.38 12.40 -12.88
CA VAL A 278 10.02 12.74 -13.32
C VAL A 278 10.00 13.94 -14.28
N GLY A 279 11.04 14.79 -14.25
CA GLY A 279 11.16 15.97 -15.10
C GLY A 279 10.98 15.67 -16.60
N PRO A 280 11.66 14.68 -17.17
CA PRO A 280 11.42 14.28 -18.54
C PRO A 280 10.00 13.79 -18.82
N VAL A 281 9.37 13.12 -17.85
CA VAL A 281 7.99 12.62 -17.96
C VAL A 281 6.96 13.74 -17.76
N THR A 282 7.21 14.65 -16.82
CA THR A 282 6.32 15.80 -16.59
C THR A 282 6.40 16.85 -17.69
N ALA A 283 7.53 16.99 -18.35
CA ALA A 283 7.71 17.81 -19.54
C ALA A 283 6.80 17.34 -20.69
N LEU A 284 6.58 16.03 -20.84
CA LEU A 284 5.63 15.46 -21.79
C LEU A 284 4.17 15.83 -21.49
N PHE A 285 3.85 16.19 -20.24
CA PHE A 285 2.50 16.58 -19.79
C PHE A 285 2.34 18.09 -19.53
N ASN A 286 3.28 18.93 -19.99
CA ASN A 286 3.29 20.39 -19.76
C ASN A 286 3.18 20.78 -18.27
N LYS A 287 3.70 19.97 -17.35
CA LYS A 287 3.77 20.32 -15.95
C LYS A 287 5.19 20.80 -15.60
N SER A 288 5.27 21.89 -14.83
CA SER A 288 6.55 22.38 -14.30
C SER A 288 7.28 21.25 -13.56
N SER A 289 8.59 21.15 -13.76
CA SER A 289 9.47 20.19 -13.12
C SER A 289 9.60 20.40 -11.61
N ASP A 290 9.11 21.56 -11.11
CA ASP A 290 8.99 21.84 -9.69
C ASP A 290 7.82 20.99 -9.15
N LEU A 291 8.18 19.91 -8.46
CA LEU A 291 7.25 19.03 -7.75
C LEU A 291 6.59 19.78 -6.57
N THR A 292 5.91 20.91 -6.91
CA THR A 292 4.97 21.60 -6.01
C THR A 292 5.50 21.77 -4.56
N GLY A 293 6.72 22.30 -4.39
CA GLY A 293 7.31 22.59 -3.07
C GLY A 293 7.77 21.38 -2.27
N ARG A 294 7.74 20.16 -2.82
CA ARG A 294 8.17 18.94 -2.10
C ARG A 294 9.65 18.95 -1.73
N GLY A 295 10.51 19.54 -2.57
CA GLY A 295 11.94 19.68 -2.25
C GLY A 295 12.15 20.41 -0.94
N ILE A 296 11.47 21.53 -0.72
CA ILE A 296 11.55 22.31 0.54
C ILE A 296 11.10 21.46 1.74
N ILE A 297 10.02 20.66 1.56
CA ILE A 297 9.56 19.76 2.64
C ILE A 297 10.64 18.74 2.96
N TRP A 298 11.29 18.15 1.96
CA TRP A 298 12.33 17.12 2.15
C TRP A 298 13.56 17.67 2.86
N ASP A 299 14.07 18.84 2.42
CA ASP A 299 15.20 19.50 3.07
C ASP A 299 14.91 19.78 4.55
N LEU A 300 13.67 20.18 4.86
CA LEU A 300 13.25 20.44 6.24
C LEU A 300 13.05 19.15 7.06
N VAL A 301 12.54 18.07 6.44
CA VAL A 301 12.41 16.76 7.10
C VAL A 301 13.77 16.15 7.39
N GLU A 302 14.77 16.32 6.50
CA GLU A 302 16.14 15.86 6.73
C GLU A 302 16.74 16.47 8.01
N VAL A 303 16.44 17.72 8.33
CA VAL A 303 16.87 18.35 9.61
C VAL A 303 16.31 17.58 10.82
N ALA A 304 15.05 17.15 10.78
CA ALA A 304 14.47 16.37 11.87
C ALA A 304 15.03 14.94 11.92
N ILE A 305 15.32 14.35 10.77
CA ILE A 305 15.97 13.02 10.69
C ILE A 305 17.35 13.09 11.35
N ASP A 306 18.17 14.09 11.06
CA ASP A 306 19.51 14.24 11.65
C ASP A 306 19.47 14.38 13.16
N GLN A 307 18.45 15.05 13.72
CA GLN A 307 18.26 15.19 15.17
C GLN A 307 17.85 13.89 15.86
N HIS A 308 17.12 13.00 15.15
CA HIS A 308 16.58 11.75 15.70
C HIS A 308 16.99 10.51 14.88
N ARG A 309 18.23 10.52 14.38
CA ARG A 309 18.74 9.65 13.33
C ARG A 309 18.53 8.16 13.59
N VAL A 310 18.87 7.67 14.80
CA VAL A 310 18.88 6.23 15.09
C VAL A 310 17.49 5.67 15.38
N TRP A 311 16.74 6.34 16.27
CA TRP A 311 15.49 5.81 16.82
C TRP A 311 14.22 6.45 16.24
N GLY A 312 14.37 7.59 15.56
CA GLY A 312 13.25 8.42 15.12
C GLY A 312 12.54 9.15 16.26
N ILE A 313 11.58 9.98 15.91
CA ILE A 313 10.76 10.76 16.85
C ILE A 313 9.72 9.89 17.56
N GLY A 314 9.24 8.85 16.90
CA GLY A 314 8.13 7.99 17.32
C GLY A 314 7.17 7.76 16.17
N TYR A 315 6.68 6.53 16.02
CA TYR A 315 5.81 6.13 14.91
C TYR A 315 4.58 7.03 14.80
N SER A 316 4.45 7.68 13.63
CA SER A 316 3.37 8.63 13.32
C SER A 316 3.27 9.84 14.27
N ALA A 317 4.37 10.21 14.96
CA ALA A 317 4.41 11.32 15.91
C ALA A 317 4.94 12.63 15.30
N PHE A 318 5.53 12.59 14.10
CA PHE A 318 6.06 13.79 13.46
C PHE A 318 4.94 14.65 12.83
N TRP A 319 4.03 14.04 12.07
CA TRP A 319 2.94 14.72 11.34
C TRP A 319 1.64 14.71 12.14
N VAL A 320 1.64 15.35 13.31
CA VAL A 320 0.45 15.37 14.19
C VAL A 320 -0.43 16.60 14.04
N GLY A 321 -0.07 17.56 13.16
CA GLY A 321 -0.83 18.78 12.91
C GLY A 321 -0.23 20.00 13.63
N GLU A 322 -1.06 21.04 13.83
CA GLU A 322 -0.64 22.31 14.45
C GLU A 322 -0.10 22.11 15.85
N GLY A 323 0.99 22.82 16.16
CA GLY A 323 1.71 22.69 17.43
C GLY A 323 2.58 21.45 17.56
N GLY A 324 2.59 20.57 16.54
CA GLY A 324 3.40 19.37 16.49
C GLY A 324 4.85 19.58 16.01
N PRO A 325 5.67 18.52 15.99
CA PRO A 325 7.06 18.59 15.55
C PRO A 325 7.25 19.16 14.14
N ALA A 326 6.30 18.96 13.23
CA ALA A 326 6.33 19.48 11.86
C ALA A 326 5.89 20.96 11.72
N GLN A 327 5.57 21.68 12.82
CA GLN A 327 5.07 23.06 12.77
C GLN A 327 6.03 24.02 12.05
N TYR A 328 7.33 23.85 12.21
CA TYR A 328 8.34 24.68 11.54
C TYR A 328 8.29 24.54 10.01
N ILE A 329 7.93 23.35 9.52
CA ILE A 329 7.70 23.10 8.07
C ILE A 329 6.48 23.91 7.62
N ALA A 330 5.36 23.80 8.35
CA ALA A 330 4.14 24.55 8.04
C ALA A 330 4.38 26.06 8.01
N ASN A 331 5.12 26.58 8.98
CA ASN A 331 5.51 28.01 9.04
C ASN A 331 6.33 28.44 7.81
N ARG A 332 7.15 27.53 7.26
CA ARG A 332 8.01 27.82 6.11
C ARG A 332 7.25 27.76 4.78
N ILE A 333 6.32 26.82 4.62
CA ILE A 333 5.63 26.61 3.33
C ILE A 333 4.22 27.22 3.27
N GLY A 334 3.68 27.71 4.42
CA GLY A 334 2.39 28.38 4.49
C GLY A 334 1.17 27.47 4.63
N TRP A 335 1.36 26.14 4.78
CA TRP A 335 0.30 25.15 5.03
C TRP A 335 0.84 23.95 5.80
N MET A 336 -0.05 23.21 6.49
CA MET A 336 0.34 22.04 7.29
C MET A 336 0.34 20.78 6.42
N PRO A 337 1.52 20.19 6.08
CA PRO A 337 1.55 18.92 5.39
C PRO A 337 1.23 17.76 6.34
N GLY A 338 0.52 16.77 5.83
CA GLY A 338 0.20 15.56 6.60
C GLY A 338 1.24 14.44 6.47
N HIS A 339 2.27 14.64 5.64
CA HIS A 339 3.38 13.69 5.38
C HIS A 339 4.43 14.32 4.45
N ALA A 340 5.60 13.70 4.34
CA ALA A 340 6.70 14.16 3.49
C ALA A 340 6.44 14.02 1.97
N HIS A 341 5.38 13.38 1.53
CA HIS A 341 5.21 12.90 0.14
C HIS A 341 6.37 12.03 -0.35
N ASN A 342 7.02 11.36 0.58
CA ASN A 342 8.06 10.36 0.39
C ASN A 342 8.06 9.45 1.62
N GLY A 343 7.49 8.25 1.45
CA GLY A 343 7.31 7.35 2.60
C GLY A 343 8.62 6.81 3.17
N PHE A 344 9.74 6.90 2.45
CA PHE A 344 11.03 6.52 3.01
C PHE A 344 11.54 7.59 3.99
N LEU A 345 11.33 8.88 3.69
CA LEU A 345 11.62 9.95 4.63
C LEU A 345 10.70 9.89 5.85
N ASP A 346 9.42 9.54 5.67
CA ASP A 346 8.51 9.35 6.81
C ASP A 346 8.94 8.19 7.71
N ILE A 347 9.43 7.07 7.14
CA ILE A 347 9.99 5.98 7.94
C ILE A 347 11.20 6.45 8.73
N LEU A 348 12.10 7.21 8.12
CA LEU A 348 13.31 7.71 8.79
C LEU A 348 12.99 8.72 9.89
N VAL A 349 12.08 9.66 9.67
CA VAL A 349 11.74 10.66 10.69
C VAL A 349 10.97 10.04 11.85
N ASP A 350 10.05 9.11 11.58
CA ASP A 350 9.22 8.47 12.60
C ASP A 350 9.98 7.38 13.38
N MET A 351 10.78 6.55 12.69
CA MET A 351 11.34 5.32 13.25
C MET A 351 12.88 5.20 13.13
N GLY A 352 13.53 6.20 12.56
CA GLY A 352 14.97 6.25 12.40
C GLY A 352 15.59 5.17 11.52
N GLU A 353 16.91 5.04 11.59
CA GLU A 353 17.68 4.02 10.86
C GLU A 353 17.31 2.60 11.28
N VAL A 354 16.93 2.40 12.56
CA VAL A 354 16.47 1.09 13.06
C VAL A 354 15.18 0.67 12.37
N GLY A 355 14.17 1.55 12.29
CA GLY A 355 12.92 1.27 11.59
C GLY A 355 13.13 1.04 10.09
N MET A 356 13.99 1.83 9.45
CA MET A 356 14.36 1.66 8.06
C MET A 356 15.08 0.32 7.83
N GLY A 357 16.03 -0.05 8.69
CA GLY A 357 16.74 -1.32 8.62
C GLY A 357 15.79 -2.53 8.74
N LEU A 358 14.85 -2.49 9.69
CA LEU A 358 13.82 -3.51 9.85
C LEU A 358 12.91 -3.59 8.61
N PHE A 359 12.52 -2.45 8.05
CA PHE A 359 11.71 -2.40 6.84
C PHE A 359 12.46 -2.99 5.62
N LEU A 360 13.74 -2.64 5.43
CA LEU A 360 14.56 -3.23 4.38
C LEU A 360 14.72 -4.75 4.55
N ALA A 361 14.94 -5.23 5.77
CA ALA A 361 14.97 -6.66 6.07
C ALA A 361 13.61 -7.32 5.77
N CYS A 362 12.49 -6.63 6.05
CA CYS A 362 11.15 -7.07 5.68
C CYS A 362 11.01 -7.23 4.15
N LEU A 363 11.51 -6.28 3.36
CA LEU A 363 11.50 -6.37 1.89
C LEU A 363 12.35 -7.52 1.36
N VAL A 364 13.54 -7.74 1.91
CA VAL A 364 14.42 -8.86 1.54
C VAL A 364 13.73 -10.20 1.81
N TRP A 365 13.09 -10.36 2.98
CA TRP A 365 12.33 -11.56 3.31
C TRP A 365 11.12 -11.75 2.40
N HIS A 366 10.40 -10.66 2.10
CA HIS A 366 9.27 -10.66 1.17
C HIS A 366 9.71 -11.15 -0.22
N ALA A 367 10.82 -10.62 -0.75
CA ALA A 367 11.42 -11.06 -2.02
C ALA A 367 11.78 -12.56 -1.98
N GLY A 368 12.40 -13.05 -0.90
CA GLY A 368 12.68 -14.48 -0.71
C GLY A 368 11.41 -15.33 -0.68
N SER A 369 10.32 -14.82 -0.12
CA SER A 369 9.03 -15.51 -0.10
C SER A 369 8.37 -15.55 -1.47
N LEU A 370 8.45 -14.44 -2.24
CA LEU A 370 8.04 -14.38 -3.64
C LEU A 370 8.82 -15.39 -4.50
N MET A 371 10.14 -15.50 -4.34
CA MET A 371 10.94 -16.48 -5.06
C MET A 371 10.49 -17.93 -4.80
N ARG A 372 10.11 -18.24 -3.56
CA ARG A 372 9.52 -19.54 -3.20
C ARG A 372 8.15 -19.74 -3.84
N LEU A 373 7.32 -18.69 -3.87
CA LEU A 373 6.00 -18.74 -4.51
C LEU A 373 6.12 -18.91 -6.04
N PHE A 374 7.10 -18.29 -6.70
CA PHE A 374 7.36 -18.49 -8.14
C PHE A 374 7.59 -19.95 -8.55
N ARG A 375 8.06 -20.78 -7.61
CA ARG A 375 8.25 -22.24 -7.82
C ARG A 375 6.96 -23.03 -7.68
N ILE A 376 5.90 -22.44 -7.10
CA ILE A 376 4.61 -23.08 -6.79
C ILE A 376 3.53 -22.59 -7.76
N ASP A 377 3.37 -21.29 -7.83
CA ASP A 377 2.36 -20.62 -8.68
C ASP A 377 2.96 -19.32 -9.23
N ARG A 378 3.47 -19.41 -10.46
CA ARG A 378 4.15 -18.31 -11.12
C ARG A 378 3.24 -17.12 -11.37
N GLU A 379 1.99 -17.38 -11.76
CA GLU A 379 0.99 -16.35 -12.04
C GLU A 379 0.66 -15.53 -10.79
N ASP A 380 0.48 -16.23 -9.68
CA ASP A 380 0.19 -15.60 -8.39
C ASP A 380 1.39 -14.80 -7.86
N ALA A 381 2.60 -15.39 -7.96
CA ALA A 381 3.84 -14.72 -7.58
C ALA A 381 4.12 -13.46 -8.40
N ALA A 382 3.91 -13.51 -9.72
CA ALA A 382 4.09 -12.37 -10.62
C ALA A 382 3.14 -11.22 -10.26
N MET A 383 1.88 -11.53 -9.91
CA MET A 383 0.91 -10.52 -9.48
C MET A 383 1.32 -9.88 -8.16
N HIS A 384 1.70 -10.66 -7.15
CA HIS A 384 2.17 -10.13 -5.88
C HIS A 384 3.46 -9.30 -6.03
N LEU A 385 4.36 -9.68 -6.95
CA LEU A 385 5.53 -8.88 -7.29
C LEU A 385 5.14 -7.55 -7.95
N GLY A 386 4.22 -7.57 -8.92
CA GLY A 386 3.68 -6.36 -9.54
C GLY A 386 3.08 -5.40 -8.51
N ILE A 387 2.27 -5.91 -7.58
CA ILE A 387 1.70 -5.16 -6.46
C ILE A 387 2.81 -4.54 -5.60
N CYS A 388 3.82 -5.33 -5.20
CA CYS A 388 4.92 -4.88 -4.37
C CYS A 388 5.71 -3.74 -5.05
N VAL A 389 6.06 -3.91 -6.33
CA VAL A 389 6.79 -2.90 -7.11
C VAL A 389 5.96 -1.62 -7.26
N THR A 390 4.65 -1.75 -7.56
CA THR A 390 3.73 -0.60 -7.63
C THR A 390 3.74 0.19 -6.33
N ILE A 391 3.65 -0.48 -5.18
CA ILE A 391 3.65 0.16 -3.87
C ILE A 391 4.99 0.84 -3.58
N LEU A 392 6.11 0.16 -3.82
CA LEU A 392 7.45 0.69 -3.56
C LEU A 392 7.75 1.93 -4.40
N ILE A 393 7.40 1.92 -5.70
CA ILE A 393 7.60 3.09 -6.57
C ILE A 393 6.67 4.23 -6.17
N SER A 394 5.39 3.93 -5.84
CA SER A 394 4.47 4.93 -5.30
C SER A 394 5.02 5.63 -4.06
N ASN A 395 5.74 4.89 -3.22
CA ASN A 395 6.26 5.40 -1.94
C ASN A 395 7.35 6.48 -2.09
N PHE A 396 7.95 6.64 -3.28
CA PHE A 396 8.85 7.76 -3.58
C PHE A 396 8.12 9.09 -3.82
N SER A 397 6.83 9.04 -4.16
CA SER A 397 6.06 10.24 -4.48
C SER A 397 4.88 10.49 -3.55
N GLU A 398 4.53 9.51 -2.75
CA GLU A 398 3.45 9.57 -1.75
C GLU A 398 3.83 8.66 -0.57
N SER A 399 3.48 9.05 0.64
CA SER A 399 3.76 8.26 1.84
C SER A 399 2.70 7.18 2.03
N GLN A 400 3.03 5.96 1.68
CA GLN A 400 2.08 4.86 1.65
C GLN A 400 2.42 3.72 2.62
N ILE A 401 3.67 3.25 2.63
CA ILE A 401 4.11 2.11 3.42
C ILE A 401 4.31 2.54 4.87
N LEU A 402 3.99 1.64 5.78
CA LEU A 402 4.00 1.85 7.24
C LEU A 402 3.15 3.04 7.70
N ARG A 403 2.20 3.47 6.86
CA ARG A 403 1.16 4.41 7.24
C ARG A 403 -0.11 3.64 7.55
N ASP A 404 -0.56 3.72 8.80
CA ASP A 404 -1.60 2.89 9.39
C ASP A 404 -2.89 2.77 8.56
N THR A 405 -3.38 3.89 8.00
CA THR A 405 -4.63 3.94 7.24
C THR A 405 -4.44 4.01 5.73
N SER A 406 -3.20 3.84 5.21
CA SER A 406 -2.98 3.80 3.77
C SER A 406 -3.46 2.47 3.18
N PHE A 407 -4.28 2.54 2.13
CA PHE A 407 -4.73 1.34 1.43
C PHE A 407 -3.58 0.54 0.80
N GLN A 408 -2.49 1.20 0.39
CA GLN A 408 -1.31 0.53 -0.15
C GLN A 408 -0.54 -0.22 0.94
N ASN A 409 -0.47 0.33 2.16
CA ASN A 409 0.08 -0.38 3.31
C ASN A 409 -0.75 -1.64 3.64
N ILE A 410 -2.08 -1.51 3.64
CA ILE A 410 -2.99 -2.65 3.80
C ILE A 410 -2.71 -3.71 2.73
N MET A 411 -2.57 -3.30 1.48
CA MET A 411 -2.25 -4.20 0.37
C MET A 411 -0.90 -4.90 0.54
N PHE A 412 0.12 -4.20 1.03
CA PHE A 412 1.44 -4.78 1.29
C PHE A 412 1.38 -5.84 2.41
N ILE A 413 0.74 -5.52 3.53
CA ILE A 413 0.57 -6.43 4.67
C ILE A 413 -0.21 -7.68 4.24
N TYR A 414 -1.36 -7.50 3.58
CA TYR A 414 -2.22 -8.61 3.16
C TYR A 414 -1.55 -9.47 2.08
N SER A 415 -0.84 -8.85 1.13
CA SER A 415 -0.03 -9.56 0.13
C SER A 415 1.05 -10.42 0.78
N SER A 416 1.80 -9.87 1.74
CA SER A 416 2.84 -10.60 2.47
C SER A 416 2.29 -11.81 3.22
N LEU A 417 1.15 -11.65 3.90
CA LEU A 417 0.51 -12.73 4.65
C LEU A 417 -0.20 -13.74 3.73
N ALA A 418 -0.76 -13.30 2.61
CA ALA A 418 -1.32 -14.20 1.60
C ALA A 418 -0.24 -15.11 0.99
N ILE A 419 0.94 -14.58 0.67
CA ILE A 419 2.10 -15.35 0.23
C ILE A 419 2.48 -16.40 1.30
N SER A 420 2.56 -15.99 2.56
CA SER A 420 2.89 -16.90 3.68
C SER A 420 1.88 -18.05 3.79
N GLY A 421 0.59 -17.74 3.73
CA GLY A 421 -0.48 -18.74 3.73
C GLY A 421 -0.40 -19.71 2.53
N ARG A 422 -0.08 -19.20 1.33
CA ARG A 422 0.13 -20.04 0.12
C ARG A 422 1.31 -21.01 0.28
N LEU A 423 2.41 -20.53 0.87
CA LEU A 423 3.58 -21.38 1.15
C LEU A 423 3.25 -22.48 2.17
N VAL A 424 2.46 -22.17 3.22
CA VAL A 424 1.97 -23.17 4.19
C VAL A 424 1.07 -24.19 3.50
N GLN A 425 0.12 -23.76 2.70
CA GLN A 425 -0.80 -24.63 1.96
C GLN A 425 -0.05 -25.60 1.04
N ALA A 426 0.91 -25.10 0.27
CA ALA A 426 1.71 -25.91 -0.62
C ALA A 426 2.61 -26.92 0.11
N ARG A 427 3.12 -26.55 1.30
CA ARG A 427 3.89 -27.47 2.14
C ARG A 427 3.00 -28.61 2.68
N ARG A 428 1.80 -28.31 3.12
CA ARG A 428 0.83 -29.33 3.59
C ARG A 428 0.45 -30.30 2.47
N ALA A 429 0.15 -29.81 1.26
CA ALA A 429 -0.18 -30.62 0.10
C ALA A 429 0.95 -31.54 -0.40
N ARG A 430 2.20 -31.31 0.01
CA ARG A 430 3.34 -32.20 -0.30
C ARG A 430 3.55 -33.30 0.74
N LEU A 431 2.96 -33.13 1.92
CA LEU A 431 3.09 -34.04 3.06
C LEU A 431 1.88 -35.00 3.18
N SER A 432 0.76 -34.68 2.49
CA SER A 432 -0.42 -35.53 2.28
C SER A 432 -0.27 -36.39 1.03
#